data_afef87c617af8b7b1908bef3b5df42e8
#
_entry.id   afef87c617af8b7b1908bef3b5df42e8
#
_cell.length_a   1.000
_cell.length_b   1.000
_cell.length_c   1.000
_cell.angle_alpha   90.00
_cell.angle_beta   90.00
_cell.angle_gamma   90.00
#
_symmetry.space_group_name_H-M   'P 1'
#
loop_
_entity.id
_entity.type
_entity.pdbx_description
1 polymer ?
#
loop_
_entity_poly.entity_id
_entity_poly.type
_entity_poly.pdbx_seq_one_letter_code
_entity_poly.pdbx_strand_id
1 'polypeptide(L)'
;VALREPSLGPCFGMKGGAAGGGHAQVLPMEKINLHFTGDFHAITAAHNMIAALLDNYLYQHRAEGFGLKEVLWRRVLDVNDRSLRSIVTGLGPSVNGIPTQAGFDITPASELMAILCLAADEADLRRRIENILLGYRFDGSPFTVKDLGVAGGIVVLLKDALEPNLVQTTENTPA
;
A
#
# COMPACT_ATOMS: atom_id res chain seq x y z
N VAL A 1 24.89 -8.22 -0.04
CA VAL A 1 23.69 -9.05 0.19
C VAL A 1 22.47 -8.21 -0.11
N ALA A 2 21.46 -8.80 -0.74
CA ALA A 2 20.15 -8.13 -0.93
C ALA A 2 19.13 -8.81 -0.01
N LEU A 3 18.47 -7.98 0.82
CA LEU A 3 17.52 -8.43 1.83
C LEU A 3 16.16 -7.74 1.60
N ARG A 4 15.11 -8.35 2.12
CA ARG A 4 13.78 -7.73 2.18
C ARG A 4 13.56 -7.10 3.53
N GLU A 5 13.01 -5.89 3.55
CA GLU A 5 12.58 -5.26 4.79
C GLU A 5 11.41 -6.03 5.41
N PRO A 6 11.44 -6.35 6.72
CA PRO A 6 10.33 -7.02 7.40
C PRO A 6 9.18 -6.03 7.64
N SER A 7 7.93 -6.52 7.59
CA SER A 7 6.79 -5.75 8.06
C SER A 7 6.76 -5.68 9.58
N LEU A 8 6.05 -4.68 10.14
CA LEU A 8 5.91 -4.50 11.58
C LEU A 8 5.18 -5.68 12.25
N GLY A 9 4.21 -6.29 11.57
CA GLY A 9 3.42 -7.40 12.09
C GLY A 9 4.25 -8.57 12.61
N PRO A 10 5.28 -9.09 11.89
CA PRO A 10 6.17 -10.13 12.39
C PRO A 10 6.97 -9.75 13.63
N CYS A 11 7.29 -8.49 13.84
CA CYS A 11 8.02 -8.03 15.03
C CYS A 11 7.19 -8.15 16.32
N PHE A 12 5.88 -8.03 16.21
CA PHE A 12 4.94 -8.05 17.32
C PHE A 12 4.01 -9.27 17.32
N GLY A 13 4.16 -10.17 16.35
CA GLY A 13 3.32 -11.35 16.18
C GLY A 13 4.08 -12.66 16.38
N MET A 14 3.33 -13.74 16.57
CA MET A 14 3.88 -15.11 16.69
C MET A 14 4.17 -15.78 15.35
N LYS A 15 3.90 -15.15 14.23
CA LYS A 15 4.24 -15.68 12.90
C LYS A 15 5.67 -15.30 12.57
N GLY A 16 6.49 -16.31 12.38
CA GLY A 16 7.87 -16.17 12.01
C GLY A 16 8.08 -15.36 10.72
N GLY A 17 8.53 -14.20 10.91
CA GLY A 17 9.29 -13.39 10.00
C GLY A 17 10.38 -12.85 10.87
N ALA A 18 11.61 -13.18 10.58
CA ALA A 18 12.67 -12.93 11.51
C ALA A 18 12.89 -11.43 11.73
N ALA A 19 12.64 -10.98 12.93
CA ALA A 19 13.19 -9.74 13.45
C ALA A 19 14.70 -9.88 13.74
N GLY A 20 15.44 -10.67 12.96
CA GLY A 20 16.88 -10.85 13.14
C GLY A 20 17.26 -11.46 14.50
N GLY A 21 16.54 -12.50 14.94
CA GLY A 21 16.82 -13.19 16.22
C GLY A 21 18.03 -14.14 16.19
N GLY A 22 18.76 -14.23 15.08
CA GLY A 22 19.94 -15.04 14.91
C GLY A 22 21.26 -14.29 15.16
N HIS A 23 22.38 -14.98 14.95
CA HIS A 23 23.71 -14.37 15.07
C HIS A 23 24.05 -13.44 13.90
N ALA A 24 23.52 -13.72 12.71
CA ALA A 24 23.66 -12.85 11.53
C ALA A 24 22.58 -11.76 11.58
N GLN A 25 23.01 -10.52 11.70
CA GLN A 25 22.10 -9.37 11.82
C GLN A 25 22.52 -8.25 10.89
N VAL A 26 21.55 -7.42 10.52
CA VAL A 26 21.73 -6.18 9.75
C VAL A 26 21.58 -4.99 10.69
N LEU A 27 22.45 -4.01 10.56
CA LEU A 27 22.47 -2.81 11.41
C LEU A 27 21.95 -1.59 10.64
N PRO A 28 21.19 -0.71 11.27
CA PRO A 28 20.67 -0.75 12.66
C PRO A 28 19.36 -1.56 12.75
N MET A 29 19.44 -2.75 13.34
CA MET A 29 18.37 -3.76 13.35
C MET A 29 17.02 -3.21 13.88
N GLU A 30 17.05 -2.54 15.05
CA GLU A 30 15.82 -2.04 15.67
C GLU A 30 15.12 -1.00 14.79
N LYS A 31 15.87 -0.10 14.16
CA LYS A 31 15.30 0.91 13.27
C LYS A 31 14.69 0.30 12.03
N ILE A 32 15.37 -0.68 11.41
CA ILE A 32 14.86 -1.37 10.23
C ILE A 32 13.57 -2.12 10.57
N ASN A 33 13.57 -2.90 11.64
CA ASN A 33 12.42 -3.70 12.07
C ASN A 33 11.22 -2.84 12.49
N LEU A 34 11.42 -1.60 12.89
CA LEU A 34 10.37 -0.67 13.30
C LEU A 34 10.03 0.37 12.20
N HIS A 35 10.37 0.10 10.96
CA HIS A 35 10.04 0.91 9.76
C HIS A 35 10.68 2.33 9.75
N PHE A 36 11.78 2.54 10.42
CA PHE A 36 12.44 3.85 10.40
C PHE A 36 13.15 4.17 9.08
N THR A 37 13.13 3.24 8.13
CA THR A 37 13.50 3.51 6.72
C THR A 37 12.44 4.38 6.02
N GLY A 38 11.16 4.24 6.37
CA GLY A 38 10.05 5.01 5.81
C GLY A 38 9.32 4.35 4.64
N ASP A 39 9.84 3.28 4.05
CA ASP A 39 9.29 2.68 2.83
C ASP A 39 7.87 2.11 3.05
N PHE A 40 7.65 1.38 4.13
CA PHE A 40 6.32 0.88 4.47
C PHE A 40 5.32 2.00 4.79
N HIS A 41 5.78 3.09 5.40
CA HIS A 41 4.94 4.27 5.62
C HIS A 41 4.56 4.93 4.30
N ALA A 42 5.50 5.05 3.35
CA ALA A 42 5.23 5.58 2.02
C ALA A 42 4.22 4.71 1.27
N ILE A 43 4.39 3.39 1.28
CA ILE A 43 3.45 2.43 0.66
C ILE A 43 2.07 2.53 1.29
N THR A 44 1.97 2.57 2.62
CA THR A 44 0.69 2.71 3.34
C THR A 44 0.00 4.03 2.97
N ALA A 45 0.74 5.14 2.96
CA ALA A 45 0.21 6.44 2.59
C ALA A 45 -0.28 6.46 1.13
N ALA A 46 0.52 5.98 0.19
CA ALA A 46 0.19 5.93 -1.23
C ALA A 46 -1.04 5.04 -1.51
N HIS A 47 -1.08 3.85 -0.91
CA HIS A 47 -2.20 2.91 -1.07
C HIS A 47 -3.52 3.49 -0.54
N ASN A 48 -3.49 4.05 0.67
CA ASN A 48 -4.69 4.62 1.29
C ASN A 48 -5.11 5.94 0.63
N MET A 49 -4.17 6.68 0.02
CA MET A 49 -4.50 7.84 -0.79
C MET A 49 -5.31 7.43 -2.02
N ILE A 50 -4.95 6.35 -2.72
CA ILE A 50 -5.76 5.80 -3.83
C ILE A 50 -7.16 5.45 -3.32
N ALA A 51 -7.29 4.78 -2.18
CA ALA A 51 -8.59 4.42 -1.61
C ALA A 51 -9.45 5.64 -1.29
N ALA A 52 -8.86 6.68 -0.69
CA ALA A 52 -9.57 7.91 -0.37
C ALA A 52 -10.02 8.69 -1.62
N LEU A 53 -9.18 8.74 -2.65
CA LEU A 53 -9.51 9.39 -3.92
C LEU A 53 -10.58 8.61 -4.70
N LEU A 54 -10.57 7.28 -4.62
CA LEU A 54 -11.60 6.43 -5.18
C LEU A 54 -12.95 6.64 -4.47
N ASP A 55 -12.96 6.71 -3.14
CA ASP A 55 -14.18 7.04 -2.39
C ASP A 55 -14.73 8.42 -2.77
N ASN A 56 -13.84 9.40 -2.95
CA ASN A 56 -14.25 10.71 -3.43
C ASN A 56 -14.83 10.66 -4.85
N TYR A 57 -14.22 9.88 -5.75
CA TYR A 57 -14.75 9.67 -7.09
C TYR A 57 -16.16 9.08 -7.04
N LEU A 58 -16.39 8.03 -6.26
CA LEU A 58 -17.71 7.42 -6.09
C LEU A 58 -18.72 8.43 -5.52
N TYR A 59 -18.32 9.22 -4.53
CA TYR A 59 -19.17 10.24 -3.94
C TYR A 59 -19.59 11.32 -4.94
N GLN A 60 -18.65 11.78 -5.78
CA GLN A 60 -18.96 12.80 -6.80
C GLN A 60 -19.89 12.25 -7.91
N HIS A 61 -19.78 10.97 -8.24
CA HIS A 61 -20.58 10.30 -9.28
C HIS A 61 -21.84 9.59 -8.73
N ARG A 62 -22.22 9.84 -7.47
CA ARG A 62 -23.37 9.16 -6.84
C ARG A 62 -24.70 9.38 -7.54
N ALA A 63 -24.88 10.54 -8.18
CA ALA A 63 -26.07 10.84 -8.96
C ALA A 63 -26.17 10.06 -10.28
N GLU A 64 -25.03 9.55 -10.76
CA GLU A 64 -24.87 8.79 -12.01
C GLU A 64 -24.77 7.27 -11.76
N GLY A 65 -25.20 6.78 -10.58
CA GLY A 65 -25.08 5.39 -10.20
C GLY A 65 -23.68 4.97 -9.76
N PHE A 66 -22.95 5.90 -9.12
CA PHE A 66 -21.59 5.72 -8.57
C PHE A 66 -20.46 5.46 -9.60
N GLY A 67 -20.77 5.39 -10.89
CA GLY A 67 -19.79 5.21 -11.96
C GLY A 67 -19.14 3.82 -12.04
N LEU A 68 -19.14 3.02 -10.97
CA LEU A 68 -18.56 1.68 -10.92
C LEU A 68 -19.57 0.65 -10.43
N LYS A 69 -19.56 -0.53 -11.08
CA LYS A 69 -20.34 -1.71 -10.68
C LYS A 69 -19.70 -2.43 -9.50
N GLU A 70 -18.38 -2.48 -9.46
CA GLU A 70 -17.61 -3.20 -8.47
C GLU A 70 -16.35 -2.45 -8.13
N VAL A 71 -16.02 -2.39 -6.84
CA VAL A 71 -14.79 -1.82 -6.29
C VAL A 71 -13.96 -2.94 -5.70
N LEU A 72 -12.71 -3.07 -6.16
CA LEU A 72 -11.77 -4.11 -5.71
C LEU A 72 -10.75 -3.56 -4.71
N TRP A 73 -10.45 -2.25 -4.79
CA TRP A 73 -9.41 -1.63 -3.99
C TRP A 73 -9.84 -1.46 -2.54
N ARG A 74 -9.08 -2.05 -1.64
CA ARG A 74 -9.30 -1.97 -0.18
C ARG A 74 -8.31 -0.98 0.42
N ARG A 75 -8.28 -0.86 1.74
CA ARG A 75 -7.26 -0.12 2.48
C ARG A 75 -6.17 -1.04 3.00
N VAL A 76 -5.08 -0.47 3.48
CA VAL A 76 -4.02 -1.23 4.14
C VAL A 76 -3.65 -0.60 5.48
N LEU A 77 -3.19 -1.45 6.39
CA LEU A 77 -2.62 -1.05 7.66
C LEU A 77 -1.53 -2.06 8.02
N ASP A 78 -0.36 -1.59 8.46
CA ASP A 78 0.74 -2.51 8.76
C ASP A 78 0.66 -3.07 10.20
N VAL A 79 -0.50 -3.62 10.51
CA VAL A 79 -0.74 -4.41 11.72
C VAL A 79 -1.64 -5.60 11.42
N ASN A 80 -1.48 -6.69 12.18
CA ASN A 80 -2.33 -7.89 12.08
C ASN A 80 -3.60 -7.70 12.93
N ASP A 81 -4.61 -7.03 12.37
CA ASP A 81 -5.89 -6.83 13.04
C ASP A 81 -7.03 -7.56 12.31
N ARG A 82 -7.58 -8.59 12.96
CA ARG A 82 -8.68 -9.40 12.39
C ARG A 82 -9.99 -8.64 12.33
N SER A 83 -10.22 -7.68 13.22
CA SER A 83 -11.47 -6.92 13.29
C SER A 83 -11.63 -5.98 12.09
N LEU A 84 -10.53 -5.61 11.44
CA LEU A 84 -10.51 -4.74 10.28
C LEU A 84 -10.67 -5.46 8.93
N ARG A 85 -10.78 -6.80 8.91
CA ARG A 85 -10.91 -7.57 7.65
C ARG A 85 -12.21 -7.30 6.90
N SER A 86 -13.28 -7.01 7.65
CA SER A 86 -14.58 -6.60 7.10
C SER A 86 -15.15 -5.49 7.97
N ILE A 87 -15.32 -4.33 7.37
CA ILE A 87 -15.86 -3.13 8.01
C ILE A 87 -16.88 -2.46 7.10
N VAL A 88 -17.60 -1.52 7.63
CA VAL A 88 -18.43 -0.60 6.84
C VAL A 88 -17.82 0.80 6.96
N THR A 89 -17.51 1.40 5.82
CA THR A 89 -17.06 2.79 5.71
C THR A 89 -18.23 3.71 5.37
N GLY A 90 -18.06 5.03 5.52
CA GLY A 90 -19.06 6.04 5.12
C GLY A 90 -20.29 6.10 6.01
N LEU A 91 -20.27 5.55 7.24
CA LEU A 91 -21.38 5.64 8.17
C LEU A 91 -21.56 7.05 8.72
N GLY A 92 -22.83 7.45 8.96
CA GLY A 92 -23.20 8.74 9.52
C GLY A 92 -23.81 9.71 8.50
N PRO A 93 -23.59 11.01 8.65
CA PRO A 93 -24.12 12.00 7.70
C PRO A 93 -23.62 11.79 6.28
N SER A 94 -24.38 12.22 5.29
CA SER A 94 -24.05 12.04 3.86
C SER A 94 -22.69 12.63 3.45
N VAL A 95 -22.16 13.59 4.20
CA VAL A 95 -20.81 14.14 3.98
C VAL A 95 -19.69 13.16 4.30
N ASN A 96 -19.96 12.09 5.03
CA ASN A 96 -18.99 11.04 5.34
C ASN A 96 -18.75 10.07 4.16
N GLY A 97 -19.48 10.21 3.08
CA GLY A 97 -19.38 9.35 1.90
C GLY A 97 -20.55 8.38 1.76
N ILE A 98 -20.31 7.30 1.06
CA ILE A 98 -21.32 6.27 0.76
C ILE A 98 -21.07 5.06 1.66
N PRO A 99 -22.09 4.59 2.42
CA PRO A 99 -21.94 3.36 3.20
C PRO A 99 -21.57 2.17 2.31
N THR A 100 -20.39 1.63 2.50
CA THR A 100 -19.86 0.56 1.66
C THR A 100 -19.09 -0.46 2.51
N GLN A 101 -19.25 -1.75 2.18
CA GLN A 101 -18.41 -2.78 2.77
C GLN A 101 -16.98 -2.63 2.26
N ALA A 102 -16.03 -2.58 3.19
CA ALA A 102 -14.61 -2.44 2.92
C ALA A 102 -13.80 -3.31 3.89
N GLY A 103 -12.50 -3.11 3.92
CA GLY A 103 -11.62 -3.78 4.87
C GLY A 103 -10.20 -3.29 4.73
N PHE A 104 -9.35 -3.74 5.66
CA PHE A 104 -7.93 -3.49 5.63
C PHE A 104 -7.17 -4.79 5.40
N ASP A 105 -6.26 -4.76 4.43
CA ASP A 105 -5.24 -5.77 4.26
C ASP A 105 -3.93 -5.30 4.94
N ILE A 106 -2.97 -6.18 5.10
CA ILE A 106 -1.66 -5.76 5.66
C ILE A 106 -0.85 -5.04 4.58
N THR A 107 -0.12 -3.99 4.94
CA THR A 107 0.66 -3.18 3.98
C THR A 107 1.55 -4.01 3.04
N PRO A 108 2.29 -5.05 3.48
CA PRO A 108 3.09 -5.88 2.59
C PRO A 108 2.31 -6.61 1.49
N ALA A 109 0.99 -6.77 1.64
CA ALA A 109 0.12 -7.36 0.62
C ALA A 109 -0.35 -6.35 -0.43
N SER A 110 0.03 -5.08 -0.30
CA SER A 110 -0.28 -4.05 -1.28
C SER A 110 0.35 -4.35 -2.64
N GLU A 111 -0.42 -4.14 -3.72
CA GLU A 111 0.12 -4.18 -5.07
C GLU A 111 1.23 -3.14 -5.27
N LEU A 112 1.16 -1.99 -4.59
CA LEU A 112 2.22 -0.98 -4.62
C LEU A 112 3.55 -1.51 -4.08
N MET A 113 3.53 -2.42 -3.10
CA MET A 113 4.75 -3.08 -2.62
C MET A 113 5.42 -3.88 -3.74
N ALA A 114 4.65 -4.68 -4.49
CA ALA A 114 5.17 -5.45 -5.61
C ALA A 114 5.65 -4.53 -6.75
N ILE A 115 4.90 -3.49 -7.05
CA ILE A 115 5.25 -2.50 -8.08
C ILE A 115 6.57 -1.81 -7.73
N LEU A 116 6.74 -1.35 -6.49
CA LEU A 116 7.95 -0.68 -6.02
C LEU A 116 9.19 -1.60 -6.14
N CYS A 117 9.04 -2.89 -5.77
CA CYS A 117 10.11 -3.87 -5.88
C CYS A 117 10.49 -4.23 -7.33
N LEU A 118 9.60 -4.02 -8.29
CA LEU A 118 9.78 -4.43 -9.70
C LEU A 118 10.01 -3.26 -10.65
N ALA A 119 9.79 -2.03 -10.22
CA ALA A 119 9.98 -0.85 -11.04
C ALA A 119 11.48 -0.63 -11.31
N ALA A 120 11.82 -0.38 -12.57
CA ALA A 120 13.20 -0.13 -12.99
C ALA A 120 13.62 1.34 -12.79
N ASP A 121 12.66 2.25 -12.88
CA ASP A 121 12.84 3.69 -12.74
C ASP A 121 11.49 4.37 -12.45
N GLU A 122 11.50 5.69 -12.29
CA GLU A 122 10.29 6.47 -12.00
C GLU A 122 9.25 6.39 -13.13
N ALA A 123 9.67 6.33 -14.38
CA ALA A 123 8.75 6.23 -15.52
C ALA A 123 8.05 4.86 -15.55
N ASP A 124 8.78 3.79 -15.26
CA ASP A 124 8.23 2.44 -15.13
C ASP A 124 7.31 2.34 -13.90
N LEU A 125 7.72 2.93 -12.77
CA LEU A 125 6.89 3.04 -11.56
C LEU A 125 5.54 3.68 -11.90
N ARG A 126 5.56 4.84 -12.55
CA ARG A 126 4.35 5.55 -12.95
C ARG A 126 3.47 4.71 -13.87
N ARG A 127 4.03 4.10 -14.90
CA ARG A 127 3.29 3.25 -15.85
C ARG A 127 2.59 2.08 -15.15
N ARG A 128 3.27 1.43 -14.20
CA ARG A 128 2.71 0.32 -13.41
C ARG A 128 1.58 0.80 -12.51
N ILE A 129 1.75 1.93 -11.82
CA ILE A 129 0.73 2.54 -10.98
C ILE A 129 -0.51 2.91 -11.81
N GLU A 130 -0.35 3.49 -12.98
CA GLU A 130 -1.45 3.82 -13.89
C GLU A 130 -2.31 2.61 -14.27
N ASN A 131 -1.71 1.42 -14.34
CA ASN A 131 -2.39 0.17 -14.71
C ASN A 131 -3.02 -0.58 -13.53
N ILE A 132 -2.90 -0.12 -12.29
CA ILE A 132 -3.55 -0.74 -11.13
C ILE A 132 -5.05 -0.76 -11.35
N LEU A 133 -5.65 -1.95 -11.24
CA LEU A 133 -7.09 -2.16 -11.35
C LEU A 133 -7.78 -1.77 -10.04
N LEU A 134 -8.68 -0.80 -10.09
CA LEU A 134 -9.46 -0.34 -8.94
C LEU A 134 -10.85 -0.95 -8.88
N GLY A 135 -11.41 -1.35 -10.02
CA GLY A 135 -12.75 -1.91 -10.11
C GLY A 135 -13.21 -2.08 -11.55
N TYR A 136 -14.51 -2.32 -11.70
CA TYR A 136 -15.15 -2.49 -13.01
C TYR A 136 -16.32 -1.53 -13.19
N ARG A 137 -16.48 -1.01 -14.39
CA ARG A 137 -17.65 -0.23 -14.80
C ARG A 137 -18.85 -1.14 -15.07
N PHE A 138 -20.04 -0.56 -15.25
CA PHE A 138 -21.27 -1.30 -15.51
C PHE A 138 -21.25 -2.06 -16.85
N ASP A 139 -20.46 -1.61 -17.82
CA ASP A 139 -20.25 -2.31 -19.09
C ASP A 139 -19.20 -3.43 -19.01
N GLY A 140 -18.64 -3.68 -17.83
CA GLY A 140 -17.59 -4.67 -17.59
C GLY A 140 -16.17 -4.23 -17.91
N SER A 141 -15.98 -3.01 -18.39
CA SER A 141 -14.63 -2.47 -18.64
C SER A 141 -13.88 -2.19 -17.33
N PRO A 142 -12.54 -2.37 -17.32
CA PRO A 142 -11.74 -2.06 -16.14
C PRO A 142 -11.72 -0.56 -15.84
N PHE A 143 -11.62 -0.22 -14.55
CA PHE A 143 -11.36 1.12 -14.07
C PHE A 143 -10.04 1.11 -13.30
N THR A 144 -9.08 1.93 -13.73
CA THR A 144 -7.71 1.93 -13.25
C THR A 144 -7.33 3.23 -12.57
N VAL A 145 -6.15 3.29 -11.95
CA VAL A 145 -5.57 4.52 -11.39
C VAL A 145 -5.39 5.59 -12.48
N LYS A 146 -5.14 5.19 -13.73
CA LYS A 146 -5.09 6.11 -14.88
C LYS A 146 -6.43 6.79 -15.10
N ASP A 147 -7.52 6.04 -15.05
CA ASP A 147 -8.89 6.58 -15.18
C ASP A 147 -9.26 7.53 -14.03
N LEU A 148 -8.78 7.22 -12.83
CA LEU A 148 -8.94 8.09 -11.67
C LEU A 148 -8.11 9.39 -11.79
N GLY A 149 -7.04 9.39 -12.59
CA GLY A 149 -6.25 10.57 -12.90
C GLY A 149 -5.25 11.00 -11.82
N VAL A 150 -4.86 10.11 -10.90
CA VAL A 150 -4.11 10.47 -9.69
C VAL A 150 -2.68 9.91 -9.63
N ALA A 151 -2.24 9.19 -10.65
CA ALA A 151 -0.96 8.48 -10.67
C ALA A 151 0.25 9.37 -10.31
N GLY A 152 0.27 10.63 -10.77
CA GLY A 152 1.37 11.56 -10.47
C GLY A 152 1.54 11.82 -8.97
N GLY A 153 0.45 12.03 -8.23
CA GLY A 153 0.48 12.22 -6.78
C GLY A 153 0.97 10.97 -6.04
N ILE A 154 0.59 9.78 -6.53
CA ILE A 154 1.04 8.51 -5.94
C ILE A 154 2.55 8.28 -6.17
N VAL A 155 3.06 8.60 -7.36
CA VAL A 155 4.50 8.52 -7.66
C VAL A 155 5.31 9.41 -6.72
N VAL A 156 4.84 10.63 -6.47
CA VAL A 156 5.53 11.57 -5.54
C VAL A 156 5.64 10.99 -4.13
N LEU A 157 4.61 10.29 -3.64
CA LEU A 157 4.65 9.64 -2.32
C LEU A 157 5.64 8.47 -2.24
N LEU A 158 5.98 7.86 -3.37
CA LEU A 158 6.85 6.67 -3.45
C LEU A 158 8.26 6.98 -3.97
N LYS A 159 8.52 8.22 -4.38
CA LYS A 159 9.76 8.59 -5.08
C LYS A 159 11.02 8.21 -4.29
N ASP A 160 11.06 8.55 -3.02
CA ASP A 160 12.24 8.31 -2.19
C ASP A 160 12.35 6.82 -1.76
N ALA A 161 11.24 6.08 -1.80
CA ALA A 161 11.21 4.64 -1.51
C ALA A 161 11.61 3.75 -2.70
N LEU A 162 11.84 4.34 -3.89
CA LEU A 162 12.31 3.60 -5.06
C LEU A 162 13.78 3.18 -4.94
N GLU A 163 14.56 3.95 -4.21
CA GLU A 163 15.97 3.66 -3.96
C GLU A 163 16.11 2.62 -2.84
N PRO A 164 16.95 1.58 -3.01
CA PRO A 164 17.19 0.61 -1.96
C PRO A 164 17.94 1.22 -0.77
N ASN A 165 17.60 0.82 0.44
CA ASN A 165 18.29 1.25 1.65
C ASN A 165 19.66 0.55 1.75
N LEU A 166 20.73 1.31 1.91
CA LEU A 166 22.06 0.76 2.14
C LEU A 166 22.33 0.61 3.64
N VAL A 167 22.57 -0.61 4.03
CA VAL A 167 22.85 -0.99 5.42
C VAL A 167 24.07 -1.91 5.48
N GLN A 168 24.43 -2.41 6.65
CA GLN A 168 25.53 -3.36 6.81
C GLN A 168 25.18 -4.48 7.79
N THR A 169 25.82 -5.62 7.62
CA THR A 169 25.77 -6.70 8.60
C THR A 169 26.64 -6.42 9.82
N THR A 170 26.48 -7.21 10.88
CA THR A 170 27.35 -7.16 12.07
C THR A 170 28.83 -7.38 11.74
N GLU A 171 29.13 -8.05 10.62
CA GLU A 171 30.47 -8.29 10.11
C GLU A 171 30.98 -7.18 9.15
N ASN A 172 30.25 -6.05 9.07
CA ASN A 172 30.55 -4.93 8.19
C ASN A 172 30.46 -5.23 6.67
N THR A 173 29.68 -6.25 6.29
CA THR A 173 29.40 -6.54 4.89
C THR A 173 28.25 -5.64 4.41
N PRO A 174 28.35 -4.96 3.25
CA PRO A 174 27.24 -4.19 2.69
C PRO A 174 26.00 -5.06 2.41
N ALA A 175 24.83 -4.51 2.72
CA ALA A 175 23.53 -5.16 2.51
C ALA A 175 22.46 -4.12 2.11
#